data_dc529768b1621c1feb2d2ce790277a6d
#
_entry.id   dc529768b1621c1feb2d2ce790277a6d
#
_cell.length_a   1.000
_cell.length_b   1.000
_cell.length_c   1.000
_cell.angle_alpha   90.00
_cell.angle_beta   90.00
_cell.angle_gamma   90.00
#
_symmetry.space_group_name_H-M   'P 1'
#
loop_
_entity.id
_entity.type
_entity.pdbx_description
1 polymer ?
#
loop_
_entity_poly.entity_id
_entity_poly.type
_entity_poly.pdbx_seq_one_letter_code
_entity_poly.pdbx_strand_id
1 'polypeptide(L)'
;MRTQTITFILLIILISKNVFAIDTKAEQAIVMDFDTNEILFEKNSNSKTPPASMTKIMTVYAAFDRLKNTDLSINNECTVSAKAYKMGGSRTFLEIDDKVSIDDLLKGIIIQSGNDASVALAECLAGTEEDFAKLMNVYAKRLGMNNTNFVNSSGWPEDDHYSTVYDLAILSNAVIREFPDLYLYFAEEEFTYNDIKQPNRNKLLSSVQGADGLKTGFT
;
A
#
# COMPACT_ATOMS: atom_id res chain seq x y z
N MET A 1 69.46 19.17 34.34
CA MET A 1 68.39 18.21 33.97
C MET A 1 67.22 19.01 33.36
N ARG A 2 67.06 18.94 32.06
CA ARG A 2 65.93 19.59 31.36
C ARG A 2 64.90 18.55 31.07
N THR A 3 63.73 18.66 31.73
CA THR A 3 62.52 17.85 31.48
C THR A 3 61.84 18.36 30.21
N GLN A 4 61.86 17.55 29.16
CA GLN A 4 61.09 17.81 27.95
C GLN A 4 59.63 17.32 28.17
N THR A 5 58.70 18.27 28.19
CA THR A 5 57.25 17.98 28.22
C THR A 5 56.81 17.67 26.79
N ILE A 6 56.49 16.43 26.51
CA ILE A 6 55.91 16.00 25.20
C ILE A 6 54.41 16.28 25.24
N THR A 7 54.00 17.33 24.50
CA THR A 7 52.56 17.63 24.30
C THR A 7 52.03 16.76 23.20
N PHE A 8 51.17 15.80 23.52
CA PHE A 8 50.43 14.94 22.58
C PHE A 8 49.26 15.73 22.02
N ILE A 9 49.37 16.24 20.80
CA ILE A 9 48.25 16.86 20.07
C ILE A 9 47.41 15.73 19.47
N LEU A 10 46.24 15.46 20.06
CA LEU A 10 45.23 14.52 19.53
C LEU A 10 44.54 15.20 18.36
N LEU A 11 44.95 14.88 17.14
CA LEU A 11 44.28 15.35 15.91
C LEU A 11 43.00 14.55 15.72
N ILE A 12 41.86 15.08 16.19
CA ILE A 12 40.53 14.53 15.91
C ILE A 12 40.20 14.86 14.45
N ILE A 13 40.40 13.89 13.56
CA ILE A 13 39.92 13.97 12.19
C ILE A 13 38.39 13.83 12.23
N LEU A 14 37.70 14.95 12.20
CA LEU A 14 36.27 15.02 11.91
C LEU A 14 36.07 14.55 10.46
N ILE A 15 35.81 13.25 10.27
CA ILE A 15 35.29 12.74 9.01
C ILE A 15 33.87 13.26 8.88
N SER A 16 33.70 14.41 8.26
CA SER A 16 32.37 14.87 7.83
C SER A 16 31.87 13.90 6.76
N LYS A 17 31.07 12.94 7.17
CA LYS A 17 30.25 12.21 6.23
C LYS A 17 29.34 13.24 5.57
N ASN A 18 29.45 13.40 4.24
CA ASN A 18 28.46 14.13 3.47
C ASN A 18 27.13 13.38 3.63
N VAL A 19 26.33 13.80 4.58
CA VAL A 19 24.94 13.34 4.68
C VAL A 19 24.22 14.03 3.52
N PHE A 20 24.00 13.32 2.43
CA PHE A 20 23.07 13.78 1.42
C PHE A 20 21.69 13.80 2.07
N ALA A 21 21.23 14.98 2.46
CA ALA A 21 19.87 15.15 2.93
C ALA A 21 18.93 14.83 1.77
N ILE A 22 18.05 13.86 1.96
CA ILE A 22 16.96 13.61 1.03
C ILE A 22 16.06 14.84 1.07
N ASP A 23 15.96 15.58 -0.05
CA ASP A 23 15.02 16.68 -0.21
C ASP A 23 13.80 16.22 -1.00
N THR A 24 12.61 16.51 -0.48
CA THR A 24 11.36 16.14 -1.14
C THR A 24 10.32 17.25 -0.98
N LYS A 25 9.56 17.49 -2.05
CA LYS A 25 8.40 18.40 -2.04
C LYS A 25 7.16 17.77 -1.39
N ALA A 26 7.17 16.47 -1.10
CA ALA A 26 6.07 15.82 -0.39
C ALA A 26 5.89 16.46 1.00
N GLU A 27 4.64 16.62 1.43
CA GLU A 27 4.32 17.11 2.78
C GLU A 27 4.58 16.05 3.85
N GLN A 28 4.32 14.79 3.52
CA GLN A 28 4.62 13.61 4.34
C GLN A 28 5.48 12.64 3.53
N ALA A 29 6.52 12.10 4.16
CA ALA A 29 7.35 11.08 3.54
C ALA A 29 8.00 10.17 4.58
N ILE A 30 8.29 8.93 4.19
CA ILE A 30 9.06 7.98 4.96
C ILE A 30 9.88 7.09 4.02
N VAL A 31 11.11 6.79 4.43
CA VAL A 31 11.94 5.72 3.84
C VAL A 31 12.32 4.79 4.98
N MET A 32 11.98 3.53 4.84
CA MET A 32 12.22 2.50 5.83
C MET A 32 13.02 1.36 5.21
N ASP A 33 14.06 0.91 5.90
CA ASP A 33 14.76 -0.30 5.52
C ASP A 33 13.87 -1.51 5.75
N PHE A 34 13.73 -2.35 4.72
CA PHE A 34 12.81 -3.48 4.76
C PHE A 34 13.24 -4.56 5.76
N ASP A 35 14.55 -4.85 5.85
CA ASP A 35 15.04 -5.96 6.68
C ASP A 35 15.06 -5.62 8.17
N THR A 36 15.50 -4.39 8.48
CA THR A 36 15.72 -3.94 9.87
C THR A 36 14.55 -3.15 10.44
N ASN A 37 13.63 -2.64 9.59
CA ASN A 37 12.61 -1.63 9.90
C ASN A 37 13.20 -0.29 10.40
N GLU A 38 14.48 -0.03 10.16
CA GLU A 38 15.10 1.26 10.48
C GLU A 38 14.53 2.37 9.61
N ILE A 39 14.16 3.50 10.22
CA ILE A 39 13.73 4.68 9.49
C ILE A 39 14.97 5.41 8.98
N LEU A 40 15.18 5.39 7.67
CA LEU A 40 16.31 6.04 7.01
C LEU A 40 16.03 7.52 6.72
N PHE A 41 14.76 7.87 6.54
CA PHE A 41 14.30 9.25 6.36
C PHE A 41 12.83 9.35 6.73
N GLU A 42 12.45 10.45 7.37
CA GLU A 42 11.06 10.78 7.61
C GLU A 42 10.80 12.28 7.56
N LYS A 43 9.60 12.64 7.14
CA LYS A 43 9.06 13.99 7.16
C LYS A 43 7.58 13.91 7.52
N ASN A 44 7.18 14.47 8.65
CA ASN A 44 5.80 14.46 9.14
C ASN A 44 5.14 13.07 9.07
N SER A 45 5.90 12.01 9.34
CA SER A 45 5.52 10.61 9.06
C SER A 45 4.27 10.15 9.82
N ASN A 46 3.99 10.75 10.98
CA ASN A 46 2.84 10.45 11.84
C ASN A 46 1.66 11.41 11.66
N SER A 47 1.73 12.35 10.72
CA SER A 47 0.62 13.24 10.42
C SER A 47 -0.50 12.50 9.71
N LYS A 48 -1.71 12.57 10.26
CA LYS A 48 -2.90 11.98 9.64
C LYS A 48 -3.23 12.69 8.33
N THR A 49 -3.45 11.90 7.29
CA THR A 49 -3.79 12.38 5.96
C THR A 49 -4.76 11.41 5.29
N PRO A 50 -5.63 11.85 4.38
CA PRO A 50 -6.40 10.96 3.53
C PRO A 50 -5.46 10.07 2.71
N PRO A 51 -5.53 8.73 2.85
CA PRO A 51 -4.64 7.82 2.13
C PRO A 51 -5.00 7.67 0.65
N ALA A 52 -6.16 8.15 0.25
CA ALA A 52 -6.70 7.96 -1.09
C ALA A 52 -6.58 6.48 -1.53
N SER A 53 -6.23 6.21 -2.78
CA SER A 53 -6.10 4.84 -3.29
C SER A 53 -4.99 4.01 -2.66
N MET A 54 -4.14 4.55 -1.78
CA MET A 54 -3.24 3.73 -0.98
C MET A 54 -3.99 2.87 0.05
N THR A 55 -5.23 3.22 0.40
CA THR A 55 -6.19 2.37 1.14
C THR A 55 -6.26 0.96 0.58
N LYS A 56 -6.19 0.83 -0.76
CA LYS A 56 -6.28 -0.44 -1.46
C LYS A 56 -5.16 -1.43 -1.13
N ILE A 57 -4.05 -0.96 -0.54
CA ILE A 57 -3.02 -1.85 0.01
C ILE A 57 -3.63 -2.69 1.14
N MET A 58 -4.45 -2.09 2.03
CA MET A 58 -5.15 -2.83 3.09
C MET A 58 -6.26 -3.74 2.51
N THR A 59 -6.96 -3.29 1.48
CA THR A 59 -7.97 -4.12 0.81
C THR A 59 -7.35 -5.39 0.22
N VAL A 60 -6.19 -5.25 -0.44
CA VAL A 60 -5.43 -6.37 -0.99
C VAL A 60 -4.84 -7.24 0.14
N TYR A 61 -4.29 -6.63 1.19
CA TYR A 61 -3.79 -7.35 2.37
C TYR A 61 -4.85 -8.25 2.98
N ALA A 62 -6.08 -7.72 3.17
CA ALA A 62 -7.20 -8.49 3.70
C ALA A 62 -7.60 -9.67 2.79
N ALA A 63 -7.57 -9.46 1.48
CA ALA A 63 -7.82 -10.54 0.51
C ALA A 63 -6.71 -11.60 0.54
N PHE A 64 -5.45 -11.20 0.60
CA PHE A 64 -4.30 -12.12 0.69
C PHE A 64 -4.35 -12.94 1.99
N ASP A 65 -4.72 -12.32 3.12
CA ASP A 65 -4.89 -13.04 4.38
C ASP A 65 -5.99 -14.11 4.28
N ARG A 66 -7.12 -13.79 3.62
CA ARG A 66 -8.19 -14.74 3.36
C ARG A 66 -7.75 -15.87 2.44
N LEU A 67 -7.06 -15.58 1.34
CA LEU A 67 -6.54 -16.58 0.41
C LEU A 67 -5.55 -17.53 1.07
N LYS A 68 -4.72 -17.03 2.01
CA LYS A 68 -3.72 -17.82 2.70
C LYS A 68 -4.32 -18.68 3.82
N ASN A 69 -5.32 -18.19 4.53
CA ASN A 69 -5.78 -18.76 5.80
C ASN A 69 -7.17 -19.40 5.74
N THR A 70 -7.81 -19.47 4.56
CA THR A 70 -9.12 -20.13 4.37
C THR A 70 -9.09 -20.97 3.09
N ASP A 71 -10.20 -21.64 2.77
CA ASP A 71 -10.38 -22.40 1.53
C ASP A 71 -10.67 -21.49 0.30
N LEU A 72 -10.53 -20.17 0.45
CA LEU A 72 -10.72 -19.23 -0.63
C LEU A 72 -9.61 -19.38 -1.69
N SER A 73 -10.02 -19.38 -2.96
CA SER A 73 -9.11 -19.47 -4.12
C SER A 73 -9.19 -18.20 -4.96
N ILE A 74 -8.11 -17.85 -5.65
CA ILE A 74 -8.09 -16.76 -6.65
C ILE A 74 -9.11 -16.98 -7.77
N ASN A 75 -9.51 -18.23 -8.03
CA ASN A 75 -10.52 -18.61 -9.04
C ASN A 75 -11.96 -18.52 -8.54
N ASN A 76 -12.18 -18.24 -7.24
CA ASN A 76 -13.54 -18.01 -6.76
C ASN A 76 -14.10 -16.73 -7.37
N GLU A 77 -15.37 -16.77 -7.73
CA GLU A 77 -16.08 -15.67 -8.37
C GLU A 77 -16.86 -14.82 -7.36
N CYS A 78 -16.81 -13.53 -7.57
CA CYS A 78 -17.56 -12.51 -6.84
C CYS A 78 -18.59 -11.89 -7.78
N THR A 79 -19.82 -11.71 -7.30
CA THR A 79 -20.87 -11.05 -8.09
C THR A 79 -20.76 -9.54 -7.92
N VAL A 80 -20.77 -8.82 -9.04
CA VAL A 80 -20.68 -7.34 -9.05
C VAL A 80 -22.04 -6.75 -8.69
N SER A 81 -22.08 -6.03 -7.57
CA SER A 81 -23.30 -5.34 -7.13
C SER A 81 -23.54 -4.02 -7.89
N ALA A 82 -24.77 -3.52 -7.80
CA ALA A 82 -25.08 -2.18 -8.29
C ALA A 82 -24.29 -1.06 -7.58
N LYS A 83 -23.88 -1.27 -6.30
CA LYS A 83 -23.01 -0.34 -5.55
C LYS A 83 -21.62 -0.32 -6.18
N ALA A 84 -21.00 -1.49 -6.38
CA ALA A 84 -19.69 -1.63 -7.02
C ALA A 84 -19.68 -1.01 -8.43
N TYR A 85 -20.66 -1.36 -9.26
CA TYR A 85 -20.80 -0.81 -10.61
C TYR A 85 -20.86 0.72 -10.68
N LYS A 86 -21.59 1.35 -9.74
CA LYS A 86 -21.78 2.81 -9.68
C LYS A 86 -20.60 3.58 -9.16
N MET A 87 -19.54 2.90 -8.69
CA MET A 87 -18.37 3.59 -8.15
C MET A 87 -17.71 4.47 -9.22
N GLY A 88 -17.50 5.72 -8.84
CA GLY A 88 -16.81 6.71 -9.65
C GLY A 88 -15.28 6.60 -9.58
N GLY A 89 -14.60 7.51 -10.25
CA GLY A 89 -13.14 7.60 -10.28
C GLY A 89 -12.50 6.51 -11.14
N SER A 90 -11.45 5.88 -10.62
CA SER A 90 -10.75 4.79 -11.33
C SER A 90 -11.60 3.52 -11.36
N ARG A 91 -11.70 2.88 -12.51
CA ARG A 91 -12.54 1.70 -12.71
C ARG A 91 -11.81 0.58 -13.43
N THR A 92 -12.18 -0.64 -13.08
CA THR A 92 -11.83 -1.87 -13.82
C THR A 92 -12.80 -2.12 -14.98
N PHE A 93 -13.93 -1.39 -14.99
CA PHE A 93 -15.06 -1.53 -15.93
C PHE A 93 -15.84 -2.83 -15.75
N LEU A 94 -16.16 -3.14 -14.50
CA LEU A 94 -17.05 -4.24 -14.15
C LEU A 94 -18.48 -3.91 -14.55
N GLU A 95 -19.27 -4.92 -14.96
CA GLU A 95 -20.68 -4.78 -15.25
C GLU A 95 -21.56 -5.39 -14.12
N ILE A 96 -22.78 -4.89 -13.97
CA ILE A 96 -23.72 -5.40 -12.94
C ILE A 96 -24.01 -6.87 -13.19
N ASP A 97 -24.08 -7.65 -12.10
CA ASP A 97 -24.34 -9.08 -12.06
C ASP A 97 -23.24 -9.96 -12.70
N ASP A 98 -22.17 -9.36 -13.23
CA ASP A 98 -21.01 -10.13 -13.67
C ASP A 98 -20.42 -10.93 -12.51
N LYS A 99 -19.91 -12.10 -12.87
CA LYS A 99 -19.13 -12.95 -11.99
C LYS A 99 -17.67 -12.80 -12.33
N VAL A 100 -16.91 -12.18 -11.43
CA VAL A 100 -15.52 -11.82 -11.64
C VAL A 100 -14.64 -12.59 -10.68
N SER A 101 -13.58 -13.19 -11.17
CA SER A 101 -12.63 -13.92 -10.34
C SER A 101 -11.94 -13.00 -9.32
N ILE A 102 -11.56 -13.54 -8.17
CA ILE A 102 -10.74 -12.79 -7.20
C ILE A 102 -9.42 -12.35 -7.83
N ASP A 103 -8.85 -13.16 -8.73
CA ASP A 103 -7.66 -12.80 -9.51
C ASP A 103 -7.85 -11.52 -10.31
N ASP A 104 -8.92 -11.43 -11.10
CA ASP A 104 -9.23 -10.24 -11.90
C ASP A 104 -9.54 -9.03 -11.05
N LEU A 105 -10.24 -9.22 -9.92
CA LEU A 105 -10.51 -8.15 -8.96
C LEU A 105 -9.21 -7.61 -8.36
N LEU A 106 -8.29 -8.48 -7.93
CA LEU A 106 -6.98 -8.09 -7.39
C LEU A 106 -6.17 -7.30 -8.43
N LYS A 107 -6.09 -7.79 -9.66
CA LYS A 107 -5.42 -7.09 -10.77
C LYS A 107 -6.06 -5.73 -11.04
N GLY A 108 -7.37 -5.67 -11.11
CA GLY A 108 -8.10 -4.41 -11.27
C GLY A 108 -7.83 -3.40 -10.15
N ILE A 109 -7.74 -3.86 -8.91
CA ILE A 109 -7.42 -3.02 -7.73
C ILE A 109 -5.98 -2.53 -7.76
N ILE A 110 -5.03 -3.41 -8.01
CA ILE A 110 -3.60 -3.12 -7.91
C ILE A 110 -3.14 -2.28 -9.10
N ILE A 111 -3.42 -2.74 -10.31
CA ILE A 111 -2.88 -2.18 -11.57
C ILE A 111 -3.62 -0.91 -11.94
N GLN A 112 -4.96 -0.97 -12.06
CA GLN A 112 -5.79 0.14 -12.51
C GLN A 112 -6.29 1.01 -11.36
N SER A 113 -6.18 0.54 -10.12
CA SER A 113 -6.74 1.23 -8.96
C SER A 113 -8.28 1.28 -8.97
N GLY A 114 -8.95 0.23 -9.49
CA GLY A 114 -10.40 0.14 -9.64
C GLY A 114 -11.15 0.28 -8.32
N ASN A 115 -12.02 1.30 -8.24
CA ASN A 115 -12.91 1.48 -7.08
C ASN A 115 -14.05 0.47 -7.12
N ASP A 116 -14.58 0.18 -8.32
CA ASP A 116 -15.55 -0.87 -8.58
C ASP A 116 -15.06 -2.24 -8.13
N ALA A 117 -13.85 -2.62 -8.51
CA ALA A 117 -13.24 -3.87 -8.09
C ALA A 117 -12.99 -3.92 -6.56
N SER A 118 -12.63 -2.79 -5.94
CA SER A 118 -12.44 -2.71 -4.48
C SER A 118 -13.74 -3.00 -3.73
N VAL A 119 -14.85 -2.39 -4.15
CA VAL A 119 -16.16 -2.60 -3.53
C VAL A 119 -16.66 -4.02 -3.79
N ALA A 120 -16.54 -4.53 -5.04
CA ALA A 120 -16.95 -5.89 -5.37
C ALA A 120 -16.19 -6.94 -4.53
N LEU A 121 -14.88 -6.78 -4.38
CA LEU A 121 -14.05 -7.67 -3.55
C LEU A 121 -14.44 -7.57 -2.07
N ALA A 122 -14.66 -6.36 -1.56
CA ALA A 122 -15.05 -6.12 -0.18
C ALA A 122 -16.39 -6.82 0.17
N GLU A 123 -17.41 -6.62 -0.67
CA GLU A 123 -18.72 -7.27 -0.51
C GLU A 123 -18.61 -8.80 -0.60
N CYS A 124 -17.80 -9.31 -1.50
CA CYS A 124 -17.54 -10.74 -1.66
C CYS A 124 -16.92 -11.36 -0.40
N LEU A 125 -15.95 -10.69 0.20
CA LEU A 125 -15.19 -11.22 1.33
C LEU A 125 -15.87 -11.03 2.69
N ALA A 126 -16.75 -10.02 2.84
CA ALA A 126 -17.35 -9.68 4.12
C ALA A 126 -18.89 -9.48 4.07
N GLY A 127 -19.51 -9.65 2.91
CA GLY A 127 -20.94 -9.46 2.72
C GLY A 127 -21.32 -8.00 2.43
N THR A 128 -20.70 -7.03 3.12
CA THR A 128 -20.87 -5.59 2.87
C THR A 128 -19.54 -4.87 2.88
N GLU A 129 -19.44 -3.72 2.20
CA GLU A 129 -18.23 -2.89 2.27
C GLU A 129 -18.01 -2.34 3.68
N GLU A 130 -19.08 -2.04 4.40
CA GLU A 130 -19.06 -1.56 5.79
C GLU A 130 -18.45 -2.60 6.75
N ASP A 131 -18.81 -3.87 6.60
CA ASP A 131 -18.23 -4.97 7.39
C ASP A 131 -16.79 -5.26 6.97
N PHE A 132 -16.49 -5.08 5.69
CA PHE A 132 -15.09 -5.15 5.21
C PHE A 132 -14.23 -4.04 5.80
N ALA A 133 -14.74 -2.81 5.89
CA ALA A 133 -14.01 -1.70 6.53
C ALA A 133 -13.73 -1.99 8.02
N LYS A 134 -14.66 -2.61 8.74
CA LYS A 134 -14.42 -3.09 10.11
C LYS A 134 -13.29 -4.13 10.13
N LEU A 135 -13.28 -5.07 9.18
CA LEU A 135 -12.21 -6.06 9.06
C LEU A 135 -10.86 -5.39 8.77
N MET A 136 -10.82 -4.40 7.87
CA MET A 136 -9.61 -3.61 7.60
C MET A 136 -9.05 -2.97 8.88
N ASN A 137 -9.91 -2.42 9.74
CA ASN A 137 -9.51 -1.83 11.01
C ASN A 137 -9.03 -2.88 12.03
N VAL A 138 -9.56 -4.11 12.01
CA VAL A 138 -9.01 -5.23 12.80
C VAL A 138 -7.58 -5.55 12.36
N TYR A 139 -7.33 -5.61 11.06
CA TYR A 139 -5.98 -5.81 10.53
C TYR A 139 -5.05 -4.63 10.85
N ALA A 140 -5.51 -3.39 10.68
CA ALA A 140 -4.73 -2.21 11.04
C ALA A 140 -4.28 -2.26 12.51
N LYS A 141 -5.18 -2.60 13.43
CA LYS A 141 -4.86 -2.78 14.85
C LYS A 141 -3.86 -3.92 15.07
N ARG A 142 -4.04 -5.08 14.41
CA ARG A 142 -3.13 -6.23 14.48
C ARG A 142 -1.70 -5.85 14.06
N LEU A 143 -1.57 -5.03 13.04
CA LEU A 143 -0.30 -4.56 12.50
C LEU A 143 0.31 -3.39 13.30
N GLY A 144 -0.40 -2.82 14.27
CA GLY A 144 0.08 -1.66 15.03
C GLY A 144 -0.08 -0.31 14.33
N MET A 145 -0.95 -0.22 13.32
CA MET A 145 -1.30 1.02 12.60
C MET A 145 -2.20 1.90 13.48
N ASN A 146 -1.62 2.52 14.50
CA ASN A 146 -2.39 3.19 15.56
C ASN A 146 -2.99 4.54 15.17
N ASN A 147 -2.58 5.11 14.03
CA ASN A 147 -3.06 6.39 13.52
C ASN A 147 -3.85 6.22 12.21
N THR A 148 -4.51 5.07 12.06
CA THR A 148 -5.25 4.70 10.85
C THR A 148 -6.69 4.36 11.19
N ASN A 149 -7.62 4.81 10.35
CA ASN A 149 -9.01 4.40 10.36
C ASN A 149 -9.52 4.29 8.92
N PHE A 150 -10.05 3.13 8.57
CA PHE A 150 -10.65 2.85 7.28
C PHE A 150 -12.17 2.83 7.41
N VAL A 151 -12.89 3.54 6.53
CA VAL A 151 -14.36 3.54 6.47
C VAL A 151 -14.89 2.98 5.16
N ASN A 152 -14.03 2.77 4.16
CA ASN A 152 -14.36 2.13 2.90
C ASN A 152 -13.14 1.37 2.34
N SER A 153 -13.38 0.57 1.29
CA SER A 153 -12.39 -0.32 0.67
C SER A 153 -11.50 0.36 -0.38
N SER A 154 -11.94 1.50 -0.90
CA SER A 154 -11.35 2.11 -2.08
C SER A 154 -10.44 3.32 -1.79
N GLY A 155 -10.59 3.94 -0.62
CA GLY A 155 -10.00 5.23 -0.28
C GLY A 155 -10.80 6.40 -0.86
N TRP A 156 -12.10 6.19 -1.11
CA TRP A 156 -13.00 7.28 -1.45
C TRP A 156 -13.02 8.30 -0.31
N PRO A 157 -13.01 9.61 -0.61
CA PRO A 157 -12.94 10.64 0.42
C PRO A 157 -14.11 10.59 1.42
N GLU A 158 -13.76 10.46 2.70
CA GLU A 158 -14.68 10.48 3.84
C GLU A 158 -13.95 11.11 5.04
N ASP A 159 -14.66 11.87 5.86
CA ASP A 159 -14.05 12.65 6.95
C ASP A 159 -13.23 11.80 7.93
N ASP A 160 -13.72 10.61 8.27
CA ASP A 160 -13.06 9.71 9.21
C ASP A 160 -12.13 8.68 8.53
N HIS A 161 -11.84 8.85 7.22
CA HIS A 161 -10.96 7.97 6.47
C HIS A 161 -9.53 8.52 6.42
N TYR A 162 -8.65 8.05 7.29
CA TYR A 162 -7.30 8.57 7.41
C TYR A 162 -6.26 7.48 7.69
N SER A 163 -5.02 7.80 7.38
CA SER A 163 -3.83 7.03 7.76
C SER A 163 -2.63 7.96 7.93
N THR A 164 -1.45 7.40 8.16
CA THR A 164 -0.18 8.11 8.16
C THR A 164 0.79 7.39 7.21
N VAL A 165 1.81 8.09 6.70
CA VAL A 165 2.81 7.40 5.87
C VAL A 165 3.62 6.38 6.68
N TYR A 166 3.74 6.58 8.00
CA TYR A 166 4.33 5.60 8.91
C TYR A 166 3.50 4.30 8.95
N ASP A 167 2.19 4.41 9.18
CA ASP A 167 1.30 3.23 9.22
C ASP A 167 1.23 2.53 7.86
N LEU A 168 1.23 3.29 6.76
CA LEU A 168 1.28 2.72 5.41
C LEU A 168 2.60 2.00 5.12
N ALA A 169 3.73 2.45 5.67
CA ALA A 169 5.01 1.73 5.56
C ALA A 169 4.97 0.41 6.33
N ILE A 170 4.38 0.39 7.54
CA ILE A 170 4.13 -0.84 8.31
C ILE A 170 3.29 -1.83 7.49
N LEU A 171 2.19 -1.35 6.91
CA LEU A 171 1.31 -2.17 6.07
C LEU A 171 2.04 -2.72 4.85
N SER A 172 2.82 -1.88 4.17
CA SER A 172 3.61 -2.28 2.99
C SER A 172 4.61 -3.37 3.33
N ASN A 173 5.32 -3.22 4.45
CA ASN A 173 6.25 -4.23 4.95
C ASN A 173 5.52 -5.55 5.27
N ALA A 174 4.34 -5.49 5.90
CA ALA A 174 3.53 -6.66 6.19
C ALA A 174 3.08 -7.40 4.93
N VAL A 175 2.62 -6.68 3.89
CA VAL A 175 2.26 -7.29 2.59
C VAL A 175 3.42 -8.09 2.01
N ILE A 176 4.63 -7.51 1.98
CA ILE A 176 5.81 -8.15 1.41
C ILE A 176 6.24 -9.37 2.23
N ARG A 177 6.26 -9.25 3.57
CA ARG A 177 6.73 -10.33 4.47
C ARG A 177 5.76 -11.48 4.60
N GLU A 178 4.48 -11.19 4.71
CA GLU A 178 3.47 -12.21 5.00
C GLU A 178 2.98 -12.91 3.74
N PHE A 179 3.06 -12.25 2.57
CA PHE A 179 2.51 -12.76 1.31
C PHE A 179 3.48 -12.62 0.12
N PRO A 180 4.74 -13.12 0.22
CA PRO A 180 5.76 -12.88 -0.80
C PRO A 180 5.36 -13.36 -2.20
N ASP A 181 4.65 -14.49 -2.31
CA ASP A 181 4.20 -15.02 -3.61
C ASP A 181 3.07 -14.16 -4.21
N LEU A 182 2.15 -13.67 -3.38
CA LEU A 182 1.05 -12.82 -3.81
C LEU A 182 1.50 -11.36 -4.02
N TYR A 183 2.61 -10.95 -3.41
CA TYR A 183 3.19 -9.63 -3.62
C TYR A 183 3.56 -9.38 -5.10
N LEU A 184 3.85 -10.44 -5.85
CA LEU A 184 4.19 -10.36 -7.28
C LEU A 184 3.10 -9.67 -8.12
N TYR A 185 1.84 -9.65 -7.68
CA TYR A 185 0.77 -8.88 -8.33
C TYR A 185 1.10 -7.39 -8.46
N PHE A 186 1.85 -6.82 -7.52
CA PHE A 186 2.21 -5.40 -7.55
C PHE A 186 3.26 -5.06 -8.61
N ALA A 187 4.01 -6.05 -9.09
CA ALA A 187 5.00 -5.91 -10.14
C ALA A 187 4.41 -6.06 -11.57
N GLU A 188 3.15 -6.45 -11.70
CA GLU A 188 2.51 -6.58 -13.01
C GLU A 188 2.36 -5.22 -13.69
N GLU A 189 2.89 -5.08 -14.89
CA GLU A 189 2.92 -3.80 -15.62
C GLU A 189 1.59 -3.46 -16.29
N GLU A 190 0.77 -4.45 -16.62
CA GLU A 190 -0.51 -4.27 -17.31
C GLU A 190 -1.49 -5.40 -17.02
N PHE A 191 -2.77 -5.11 -17.24
CA PHE A 191 -3.86 -6.05 -17.08
C PHE A 191 -4.90 -5.79 -18.17
N THR A 192 -5.52 -6.82 -18.71
CA THR A 192 -6.60 -6.70 -19.68
C THR A 192 -7.87 -7.32 -19.10
N TYR A 193 -8.94 -6.54 -19.03
CA TYR A 193 -10.26 -6.99 -18.61
C TYR A 193 -11.32 -6.52 -19.61
N ASN A 194 -12.21 -7.42 -20.06
CA ASN A 194 -13.24 -7.14 -21.07
C ASN A 194 -12.67 -6.43 -22.31
N ASP A 195 -11.56 -6.96 -22.85
CA ASP A 195 -10.83 -6.41 -24.01
C ASP A 195 -10.26 -4.98 -23.78
N ILE A 196 -10.32 -4.47 -22.54
CA ILE A 196 -9.76 -3.18 -22.17
C ILE A 196 -8.38 -3.39 -21.54
N LYS A 197 -7.34 -3.00 -22.27
CA LYS A 197 -5.97 -3.01 -21.79
C LYS A 197 -5.71 -1.84 -20.84
N GLN A 198 -5.22 -2.12 -19.65
CA GLN A 198 -5.02 -1.16 -18.57
C GLN A 198 -3.58 -1.24 -18.07
N PRO A 199 -2.76 -0.20 -18.26
CA PRO A 199 -1.39 -0.18 -17.73
C PRO A 199 -1.38 0.09 -16.22
N ASN A 200 -0.35 -0.42 -15.54
CA ASN A 200 -0.14 -0.09 -14.13
C ASN A 200 0.14 1.42 -13.96
N ARG A 201 -0.50 2.01 -12.99
CA ARG A 201 -0.34 3.43 -12.67
C ARG A 201 0.98 3.75 -11.99
N ASN A 202 1.66 2.74 -11.45
CA ASN A 202 3.01 2.88 -10.90
C ASN A 202 4.05 2.87 -12.03
N LYS A 203 4.34 4.05 -12.56
CA LYS A 203 5.33 4.23 -13.62
C LYS A 203 6.77 3.88 -13.20
N LEU A 204 7.04 3.72 -11.89
CA LEU A 204 8.37 3.34 -11.43
C LEU A 204 8.72 1.92 -11.87
N LEU A 205 7.73 1.03 -12.02
CA LEU A 205 7.95 -0.35 -12.48
C LEU A 205 8.73 -0.42 -13.81
N SER A 206 8.42 0.48 -14.74
CA SER A 206 9.08 0.53 -16.07
C SER A 206 10.27 1.50 -16.14
N SER A 207 10.45 2.41 -15.16
CA SER A 207 11.44 3.49 -15.23
C SER A 207 12.57 3.39 -14.22
N VAL A 208 12.42 2.60 -13.16
CA VAL A 208 13.41 2.45 -12.09
C VAL A 208 13.77 0.99 -11.93
N GLN A 209 15.04 0.67 -12.15
CA GLN A 209 15.52 -0.70 -11.97
C GLN A 209 15.36 -1.14 -10.51
N GLY A 210 14.73 -2.30 -10.31
CA GLY A 210 14.47 -2.88 -8.99
C GLY A 210 13.19 -2.39 -8.32
N ALA A 211 12.40 -1.50 -8.95
CA ALA A 211 11.06 -1.19 -8.47
C ALA A 211 10.11 -2.37 -8.77
N ASP A 212 9.42 -2.86 -7.74
CA ASP A 212 8.54 -4.04 -7.81
C ASP A 212 7.15 -3.81 -7.18
N GLY A 213 6.84 -2.59 -6.80
CA GLY A 213 5.57 -2.22 -6.15
C GLY A 213 5.55 -0.75 -5.73
N LEU A 214 4.62 -0.32 -4.91
CA LEU A 214 3.38 -0.98 -4.50
C LEU A 214 2.19 -0.30 -5.17
N LYS A 215 1.70 0.76 -4.58
CA LYS A 215 0.44 1.40 -4.96
C LYS A 215 0.55 2.91 -5.03
N THR A 216 -0.03 3.49 -6.06
CA THR A 216 -0.16 4.94 -6.21
C THR A 216 -1.47 5.44 -5.60
N GLY A 217 -1.45 6.68 -5.08
CA GLY A 217 -2.62 7.44 -4.64
C GLY A 217 -2.74 8.73 -5.42
N PHE A 218 -3.97 9.23 -5.55
CA PHE A 218 -4.29 10.54 -6.08
C PHE A 218 -5.49 11.10 -5.32
N THR A 219 -5.38 12.31 -4.81
CA THR A 219 -6.43 13.07 -4.13
C THR A 219 -6.65 14.38 -4.84
#